data_0cd5cf263eea2c92bf7eebba1b9682e7
#
_entry.id   0cd5cf263eea2c92bf7eebba1b9682e7
#
_cell.length_a   1.000
_cell.length_b   1.000
_cell.length_c   1.000
_cell.angle_alpha   90.00
_cell.angle_beta   90.00
_cell.angle_gamma   90.00
#
_symmetry.space_group_name_H-M   'P 1'
#
loop_
_entity.id
_entity.type
_entity.pdbx_description
1 polymer ?
#
loop_
_entity_poly.entity_id
_entity_poly.type
_entity_poly.pdbx_seq_one_letter_code
_entity_poly.pdbx_strand_id
1 'polypeptide(L)'
;MGKYKLIHENLIFLILNLLRKDESYMTERTAQIAEKMIAYDEGDLRRIEHFMKVYGYASAIGMLEKLDPVTQELLEIAALLHDIGIKVSEKNYHSSAGTYQELEGPGEARKLLEGICPDSKITDRVCWLIGHHHTYSNIQDIDHQILVEADFLVNLSEDHASAKSIRHALEHIFRTQSGIRFLKSMYQEALSDLTN
;
A
#
# COMPACT_ATOMS: atom_id res chain seq x y z
N MET A 1 8.72 -15.44 -48.15
CA MET A 1 7.74 -14.49 -47.57
C MET A 1 7.37 -14.74 -46.10
N GLY A 2 7.52 -15.96 -45.55
CA GLY A 2 7.10 -16.24 -44.14
C GLY A 2 8.03 -15.70 -43.05
N LYS A 3 9.34 -15.65 -43.22
CA LYS A 3 10.29 -15.22 -42.16
C LYS A 3 10.19 -13.73 -41.80
N TYR A 4 9.92 -12.85 -42.77
CA TYR A 4 9.81 -11.42 -42.52
C TYR A 4 8.51 -11.05 -41.77
N LYS A 5 7.41 -11.80 -42.02
CA LYS A 5 6.14 -11.61 -41.34
C LYS A 5 6.26 -11.95 -39.86
N LEU A 6 6.91 -13.05 -39.50
CA LEU A 6 7.13 -13.52 -38.14
C LEU A 6 8.01 -12.56 -37.30
N ILE A 7 9.05 -11.99 -37.95
CA ILE A 7 9.94 -11.01 -37.32
C ILE A 7 9.20 -9.71 -37.04
N HIS A 8 8.34 -9.28 -37.97
CA HIS A 8 7.55 -8.05 -37.82
C HIS A 8 6.49 -8.19 -36.72
N GLU A 9 5.80 -9.31 -36.64
CA GLU A 9 4.82 -9.62 -35.59
C GLU A 9 5.45 -9.70 -34.21
N ASN A 10 6.63 -10.35 -34.10
CA ASN A 10 7.40 -10.40 -32.87
C ASN A 10 7.93 -9.02 -32.44
N LEU A 11 8.36 -8.19 -33.39
CA LEU A 11 8.83 -6.82 -33.11
C LEU A 11 7.69 -5.91 -32.65
N ILE A 12 6.53 -6.01 -33.32
CA ILE A 12 5.32 -5.27 -32.91
C ILE A 12 4.87 -5.72 -31.51
N PHE A 13 4.86 -7.01 -31.24
CA PHE A 13 4.53 -7.56 -29.93
C PHE A 13 5.52 -7.08 -28.85
N LEU A 14 6.82 -7.04 -29.17
CA LEU A 14 7.86 -6.53 -28.26
C LEU A 14 7.70 -5.02 -28.01
N ILE A 15 7.42 -4.25 -29.07
CA ILE A 15 7.16 -2.79 -28.96
C ILE A 15 5.88 -2.52 -28.17
N LEU A 16 4.81 -3.27 -28.42
CA LEU A 16 3.57 -3.13 -27.67
C LEU A 16 3.75 -3.50 -26.19
N ASN A 17 4.56 -4.50 -25.88
CA ASN A 17 4.90 -4.85 -24.49
C ASN A 17 5.84 -3.81 -23.83
N LEU A 18 6.73 -3.18 -24.60
CA LEU A 18 7.55 -2.07 -24.13
C LEU A 18 6.71 -0.80 -23.89
N LEU A 19 5.77 -0.53 -24.79
CA LEU A 19 4.83 0.61 -24.62
C LEU A 19 3.83 0.39 -23.50
N ARG A 20 3.41 -0.86 -23.23
CA ARG A 20 2.57 -1.21 -22.07
C ARG A 20 3.29 -1.10 -20.73
N LYS A 21 4.63 -1.09 -20.72
CA LYS A 21 5.41 -0.90 -19.47
C LYS A 21 5.31 0.51 -18.88
N ASP A 22 4.84 1.48 -19.65
CA ASP A 22 4.69 2.88 -19.18
C ASP A 22 3.26 3.24 -18.72
N GLU A 23 2.30 2.31 -18.81
CA GLU A 23 0.96 2.56 -18.29
C GLU A 23 0.88 2.01 -16.85
N SER A 24 0.92 2.90 -15.91
CA SER A 24 0.75 2.70 -14.47
C SER A 24 -0.69 2.29 -14.13
N TYR A 25 -1.07 1.07 -14.49
CA TYR A 25 -2.32 0.45 -14.04
C TYR A 25 -2.04 -0.56 -12.94
N MET A 26 -3.02 -0.77 -12.06
CA MET A 26 -3.04 -1.93 -11.15
C MET A 26 -2.67 -3.18 -11.96
N THR A 27 -1.65 -3.92 -11.53
CA THR A 27 -1.24 -5.13 -12.24
C THR A 27 -2.30 -6.22 -12.05
N GLU A 28 -2.32 -7.22 -12.96
CA GLU A 28 -3.23 -8.37 -12.80
C GLU A 28 -3.00 -9.06 -11.44
N ARG A 29 -1.74 -9.17 -11.02
CA ARG A 29 -1.38 -9.72 -9.71
C ARG A 29 -1.98 -8.92 -8.56
N THR A 30 -1.84 -7.61 -8.58
CA THR A 30 -2.40 -6.71 -7.55
C THR A 30 -3.92 -6.81 -7.52
N ALA A 31 -4.58 -6.92 -8.70
CA ALA A 31 -6.03 -7.11 -8.79
C ALA A 31 -6.49 -8.44 -8.18
N GLN A 32 -5.77 -9.55 -8.44
CA GLN A 32 -6.07 -10.86 -7.82
C GLN A 32 -5.90 -10.84 -6.31
N ILE A 33 -4.91 -10.08 -5.80
CA ILE A 33 -4.71 -9.91 -4.35
C ILE A 33 -5.85 -9.09 -3.75
N ALA A 34 -6.29 -8.02 -4.41
CA ALA A 34 -7.44 -7.24 -3.97
C ALA A 34 -8.72 -8.10 -3.92
N GLU A 35 -8.96 -8.96 -4.91
CA GLU A 35 -10.07 -9.91 -4.91
C GLU A 35 -10.01 -10.86 -3.69
N LYS A 36 -8.83 -11.44 -3.40
CA LYS A 36 -8.65 -12.32 -2.24
C LYS A 36 -8.83 -11.57 -0.91
N MET A 37 -8.34 -10.34 -0.80
CA MET A 37 -8.53 -9.50 0.39
C MET A 37 -10.02 -9.22 0.62
N ILE A 38 -10.75 -8.83 -0.41
CA ILE A 38 -12.21 -8.59 -0.34
C ILE A 38 -12.94 -9.86 0.10
N ALA A 39 -12.59 -11.03 -0.47
CA ALA A 39 -13.18 -12.29 -0.07
C ALA A 39 -12.81 -12.71 1.37
N TYR A 40 -11.59 -12.41 1.82
CA TYR A 40 -11.14 -12.69 3.18
C TYR A 40 -11.94 -11.88 4.22
N ASP A 41 -12.20 -10.59 3.94
CA ASP A 41 -12.97 -9.69 4.80
C ASP A 41 -14.43 -9.54 4.36
N GLU A 42 -15.00 -10.57 3.72
CA GLU A 42 -16.39 -10.60 3.26
C GLU A 42 -17.36 -10.12 4.36
N GLY A 43 -18.17 -9.11 4.03
CA GLY A 43 -19.14 -8.50 4.94
C GLY A 43 -18.60 -7.34 5.79
N ASP A 44 -17.29 -7.15 5.89
CA ASP A 44 -16.68 -5.99 6.57
C ASP A 44 -16.36 -4.88 5.56
N LEU A 45 -17.40 -4.18 5.12
CA LEU A 45 -17.26 -3.10 4.13
C LEU A 45 -16.27 -2.01 4.58
N ARG A 46 -16.31 -1.66 5.88
CA ARG A 46 -15.43 -0.60 6.42
C ARG A 46 -13.95 -0.98 6.25
N ARG A 47 -13.60 -2.22 6.58
CA ARG A 47 -12.22 -2.72 6.47
C ARG A 47 -11.79 -2.82 5.01
N ILE A 48 -12.65 -3.35 4.13
CA ILE A 48 -12.39 -3.41 2.69
C ILE A 48 -12.14 -2.02 2.10
N GLU A 49 -12.99 -1.04 2.44
CA GLU A 49 -12.80 0.35 1.99
C GLU A 49 -11.51 0.97 2.53
N HIS A 50 -11.13 0.68 3.77
CA HIS A 50 -9.87 1.13 4.36
C HIS A 50 -8.67 0.64 3.53
N PHE A 51 -8.57 -0.67 3.26
CA PHE A 51 -7.50 -1.23 2.41
C PHE A 51 -7.42 -0.56 1.05
N MET A 52 -8.57 -0.40 0.38
CA MET A 52 -8.62 0.21 -0.94
C MET A 52 -8.21 1.69 -0.94
N LYS A 53 -8.54 2.44 0.13
CA LYS A 53 -8.11 3.84 0.30
C LYS A 53 -6.59 3.91 0.53
N VAL A 54 -6.04 3.07 1.43
CA VAL A 54 -4.60 3.01 1.71
C VAL A 54 -3.83 2.63 0.45
N TYR A 55 -4.30 1.62 -0.30
CA TYR A 55 -3.76 1.26 -1.61
C TYR A 55 -3.71 2.47 -2.56
N GLY A 56 -4.80 3.23 -2.68
CA GLY A 56 -4.88 4.39 -3.56
C GLY A 56 -3.86 5.47 -3.22
N TYR A 57 -3.70 5.80 -1.93
CA TYR A 57 -2.70 6.78 -1.49
C TYR A 57 -1.27 6.25 -1.63
N ALA A 58 -1.01 5.00 -1.25
CA ALA A 58 0.31 4.38 -1.37
C ALA A 58 0.77 4.35 -2.84
N SER A 59 -0.12 3.92 -3.75
CA SER A 59 0.16 3.91 -5.19
C SER A 59 0.46 5.31 -5.72
N ALA A 60 -0.37 6.31 -5.40
CA ALA A 60 -0.17 7.68 -5.86
C ALA A 60 1.12 8.30 -5.31
N ILE A 61 1.42 8.12 -4.02
CA ILE A 61 2.64 8.64 -3.41
C ILE A 61 3.86 7.95 -4.03
N GLY A 62 3.86 6.61 -4.12
CA GLY A 62 4.97 5.84 -4.67
C GLY A 62 5.34 6.26 -6.09
N MET A 63 4.34 6.48 -6.95
CA MET A 63 4.55 6.98 -8.31
C MET A 63 5.13 8.40 -8.33
N LEU A 64 4.64 9.30 -7.48
CA LEU A 64 5.13 10.67 -7.39
C LEU A 64 6.55 10.76 -6.80
N GLU A 65 6.90 9.84 -5.92
CA GLU A 65 8.26 9.66 -5.38
C GLU A 65 9.16 8.84 -6.32
N LYS A 66 8.61 8.38 -7.47
CA LYS A 66 9.34 7.69 -8.56
C LYS A 66 9.97 6.37 -8.12
N LEU A 67 9.22 5.57 -7.38
CA LEU A 67 9.66 4.22 -7.07
C LEU A 67 9.91 3.43 -8.35
N ASP A 68 10.88 2.52 -8.30
CA ASP A 68 11.03 1.54 -9.38
C ASP A 68 9.82 0.59 -9.44
N PRO A 69 9.53 -0.03 -10.59
CA PRO A 69 8.31 -0.81 -10.76
C PRO A 69 8.16 -1.98 -9.77
N VAL A 70 9.27 -2.58 -9.32
CA VAL A 70 9.23 -3.70 -8.37
C VAL A 70 8.86 -3.22 -6.98
N THR A 71 9.50 -2.15 -6.52
CA THR A 71 9.20 -1.52 -5.23
C THR A 71 7.77 -0.93 -5.22
N GLN A 72 7.31 -0.37 -6.34
CA GLN A 72 5.95 0.13 -6.49
C GLN A 72 4.91 -1.00 -6.32
N GLU A 73 5.05 -2.11 -7.05
CA GLU A 73 4.13 -3.24 -6.95
C GLU A 73 4.14 -3.85 -5.54
N LEU A 74 5.31 -3.96 -4.94
CA LEU A 74 5.50 -4.49 -3.59
C LEU A 74 4.78 -3.61 -2.54
N LEU A 75 4.92 -2.28 -2.64
CA LEU A 75 4.22 -1.32 -1.80
C LEU A 75 2.69 -1.43 -1.97
N GLU A 76 2.22 -1.54 -3.19
CA GLU A 76 0.80 -1.68 -3.51
C GLU A 76 0.19 -2.95 -2.92
N ILE A 77 0.90 -4.08 -3.01
CA ILE A 77 0.50 -5.35 -2.39
C ILE A 77 0.48 -5.21 -0.87
N ALA A 78 1.51 -4.60 -0.28
CA ALA A 78 1.56 -4.39 1.16
C ALA A 78 0.40 -3.50 1.64
N ALA A 79 0.05 -2.44 0.90
CA ALA A 79 -1.07 -1.57 1.23
C ALA A 79 -2.43 -2.28 1.20
N LEU A 80 -2.64 -3.21 0.24
CA LEU A 80 -3.84 -4.04 0.18
C LEU A 80 -3.96 -5.06 1.32
N LEU A 81 -2.88 -5.35 2.05
CA LEU A 81 -2.84 -6.42 3.05
C LEU A 81 -2.34 -5.96 4.43
N HIS A 82 -2.01 -4.66 4.63
CA HIS A 82 -1.32 -4.21 5.84
C HIS A 82 -2.05 -4.59 7.13
N ASP A 83 -3.36 -4.47 7.15
CA ASP A 83 -4.25 -4.73 8.29
C ASP A 83 -4.90 -6.14 8.27
N ILE A 84 -4.45 -7.04 7.39
CA ILE A 84 -5.06 -8.37 7.21
C ILE A 84 -5.02 -9.23 8.49
N GLY A 85 -4.16 -8.88 9.43
CA GLY A 85 -4.05 -9.51 10.73
C GLY A 85 -5.19 -9.19 11.70
N ILE A 86 -6.00 -8.15 11.46
CA ILE A 86 -7.03 -7.68 12.40
C ILE A 86 -8.03 -8.81 12.73
N LYS A 87 -8.55 -9.50 11.73
CA LYS A 87 -9.56 -10.55 11.90
C LYS A 87 -9.09 -11.68 12.81
N VAL A 88 -7.83 -12.09 12.67
CA VAL A 88 -7.21 -13.10 13.53
C VAL A 88 -6.89 -12.55 14.91
N SER A 89 -6.45 -11.30 14.98
CA SER A 89 -6.17 -10.60 16.24
C SER A 89 -7.43 -10.46 17.10
N GLU A 90 -8.54 -10.05 16.51
CA GLU A 90 -9.83 -9.96 17.18
C GLU A 90 -10.31 -11.34 17.69
N LYS A 91 -10.11 -12.39 16.88
CA LYS A 91 -10.47 -13.76 17.25
C LYS A 91 -9.63 -14.31 18.40
N ASN A 92 -8.31 -14.10 18.36
CA ASN A 92 -7.36 -14.72 19.29
C ASN A 92 -7.16 -13.90 20.57
N TYR A 93 -7.18 -12.56 20.46
CA TYR A 93 -6.81 -11.65 21.55
C TYR A 93 -7.94 -10.71 21.96
N HIS A 94 -9.11 -10.77 21.29
CA HIS A 94 -10.23 -9.82 21.46
C HIS A 94 -9.79 -8.35 21.33
N SER A 95 -8.84 -8.08 20.44
CA SER A 95 -8.21 -6.77 20.27
C SER A 95 -7.72 -6.60 18.84
N SER A 96 -7.87 -5.38 18.30
CA SER A 96 -7.28 -4.91 17.04
C SER A 96 -6.06 -4.02 17.26
N ALA A 97 -5.36 -4.14 18.41
CA ALA A 97 -4.17 -3.33 18.66
C ALA A 97 -3.05 -3.65 17.66
N GLY A 98 -2.33 -2.61 17.22
CA GLY A 98 -1.27 -2.71 16.20
C GLY A 98 -0.23 -3.81 16.47
N THR A 99 0.13 -4.03 17.75
CA THR A 99 1.05 -5.11 18.14
C THR A 99 0.56 -6.51 17.77
N TYR A 100 -0.74 -6.76 17.83
CA TYR A 100 -1.31 -8.06 17.41
C TYR A 100 -1.46 -8.12 15.89
N GLN A 101 -1.74 -6.99 15.24
CA GLN A 101 -1.78 -6.92 13.78
C GLN A 101 -0.41 -7.23 13.17
N GLU A 102 0.66 -6.63 13.71
CA GLU A 102 2.05 -6.89 13.30
C GLU A 102 2.46 -8.36 13.56
N LEU A 103 1.93 -8.97 14.62
CA LEU A 103 2.19 -10.38 14.94
C LEU A 103 1.51 -11.35 13.98
N GLU A 104 0.22 -11.17 13.72
CA GLU A 104 -0.62 -12.11 12.95
C GLU A 104 -0.62 -11.81 11.44
N GLY A 105 -0.51 -10.54 11.07
CA GLY A 105 -0.62 -10.07 9.68
C GLY A 105 0.31 -10.76 8.70
N PRO A 106 1.62 -10.90 8.98
CA PRO A 106 2.56 -11.57 8.08
C PRO A 106 2.16 -13.00 7.71
N GLY A 107 1.62 -13.76 8.70
CA GLY A 107 1.16 -15.12 8.49
C GLY A 107 -0.07 -15.21 7.59
N GLU A 108 -1.04 -14.33 7.80
CA GLU A 108 -2.26 -14.25 6.98
C GLU A 108 -1.95 -13.76 5.56
N ALA A 109 -1.11 -12.71 5.43
CA ALA A 109 -0.69 -12.21 4.14
C ALA A 109 0.02 -13.31 3.30
N ARG A 110 0.92 -14.09 3.91
CA ARG A 110 1.62 -15.18 3.22
C ARG A 110 0.64 -16.21 2.63
N LYS A 111 -0.41 -16.57 3.37
CA LYS A 111 -1.46 -17.49 2.88
C LYS A 111 -2.21 -16.91 1.68
N LEU A 112 -2.54 -15.61 1.70
CA LEU A 112 -3.25 -14.95 0.60
C LEU A 112 -2.37 -14.81 -0.65
N LEU A 113 -1.07 -14.62 -0.47
CA LEU A 113 -0.09 -14.50 -1.56
C LEU A 113 0.29 -15.84 -2.20
N GLU A 114 -0.03 -16.95 -1.53
CA GLU A 114 0.26 -18.29 -2.05
C GLU A 114 -0.43 -18.53 -3.40
N GLY A 115 0.35 -19.01 -4.37
CA GLY A 115 -0.12 -19.24 -5.75
C GLY A 115 -0.22 -17.99 -6.63
N ILE A 116 -0.13 -16.77 -6.07
CA ILE A 116 -0.14 -15.51 -6.83
C ILE A 116 1.27 -14.91 -6.92
N CYS A 117 2.01 -14.87 -5.83
CA CYS A 117 3.37 -14.35 -5.76
C CYS A 117 4.38 -15.50 -5.62
N PRO A 118 4.91 -16.04 -6.73
CA PRO A 118 5.89 -17.13 -6.69
C PRO A 118 7.27 -16.68 -6.22
N ASP A 119 7.58 -15.38 -6.29
CA ASP A 119 8.86 -14.83 -5.83
C ASP A 119 8.83 -14.66 -4.30
N SER A 120 9.63 -15.46 -3.62
CA SER A 120 9.74 -15.42 -2.16
C SER A 120 10.25 -14.08 -1.65
N LYS A 121 11.10 -13.36 -2.39
CA LYS A 121 11.63 -12.06 -1.99
C LYS A 121 10.53 -11.00 -1.91
N ILE A 122 9.61 -11.00 -2.88
CA ILE A 122 8.44 -10.11 -2.86
C ILE A 122 7.57 -10.45 -1.65
N THR A 123 7.21 -11.72 -1.50
CA THR A 123 6.38 -12.18 -0.38
C THR A 123 7.03 -11.86 0.97
N ASP A 124 8.33 -12.10 1.12
CA ASP A 124 9.04 -11.84 2.37
C ASP A 124 9.07 -10.35 2.70
N ARG A 125 9.29 -9.48 1.70
CA ARG A 125 9.28 -8.02 1.92
C ARG A 125 7.88 -7.51 2.25
N VAL A 126 6.84 -7.97 1.56
CA VAL A 126 5.44 -7.63 1.87
C VAL A 126 5.10 -8.04 3.30
N CYS A 127 5.42 -9.27 3.70
CA CYS A 127 5.19 -9.75 5.07
C CYS A 127 5.96 -8.92 6.10
N TRP A 128 7.20 -8.50 5.77
CA TRP A 128 7.99 -7.64 6.63
C TRP A 128 7.32 -6.27 6.81
N LEU A 129 6.87 -5.64 5.74
CA LEU A 129 6.16 -4.36 5.79
C LEU A 129 4.90 -4.45 6.66
N ILE A 130 4.09 -5.51 6.47
CA ILE A 130 2.88 -5.77 7.26
C ILE A 130 3.23 -5.94 8.75
N GLY A 131 4.31 -6.64 9.06
CA GLY A 131 4.77 -6.84 10.44
C GLY A 131 5.43 -5.61 11.09
N HIS A 132 5.52 -4.46 10.39
CA HIS A 132 6.19 -3.27 10.90
C HIS A 132 5.43 -1.97 10.60
N HIS A 133 4.21 -2.02 10.05
CA HIS A 133 3.50 -0.82 9.61
C HIS A 133 3.03 0.09 10.76
N HIS A 134 2.95 -0.43 11.98
CA HIS A 134 2.75 0.35 13.21
C HIS A 134 4.07 0.73 13.93
N THR A 135 5.22 0.37 13.37
CA THR A 135 6.54 0.71 13.90
C THR A 135 7.03 2.01 13.26
N TYR A 136 6.78 3.15 13.92
CA TYR A 136 7.01 4.50 13.37
C TYR A 136 8.41 5.05 13.63
N SER A 137 9.28 4.30 14.30
CA SER A 137 10.65 4.71 14.60
C SER A 137 11.67 4.04 13.68
N ASN A 138 12.71 4.79 13.30
CA ASN A 138 13.82 4.28 12.47
C ASN A 138 13.41 3.71 11.11
N ILE A 139 12.38 4.27 10.48
CA ILE A 139 12.00 3.91 9.12
C ILE A 139 13.13 4.35 8.18
N GLN A 140 13.77 3.39 7.48
CA GLN A 140 14.88 3.66 6.56
C GLN A 140 14.47 3.48 5.11
N ASP A 141 13.53 2.59 4.82
CA ASP A 141 13.13 2.22 3.47
C ASP A 141 11.93 3.04 3.02
N ILE A 142 11.96 3.47 1.77
CA ILE A 142 10.96 4.37 1.19
C ILE A 142 9.57 3.71 1.08
N ASP A 143 9.50 2.42 0.77
CA ASP A 143 8.24 1.66 0.71
C ASP A 143 7.56 1.57 2.08
N HIS A 144 8.32 1.35 3.15
CA HIS A 144 7.80 1.38 4.52
C HIS A 144 7.30 2.77 4.90
N GLN A 145 8.08 3.81 4.59
CA GLN A 145 7.69 5.20 4.86
C GLN A 145 6.39 5.57 4.17
N ILE A 146 6.24 5.20 2.88
CA ILE A 146 5.02 5.51 2.12
C ILE A 146 3.83 4.71 2.63
N LEU A 147 4.00 3.43 2.99
CA LEU A 147 2.92 2.62 3.56
C LEU A 147 2.37 3.27 4.84
N VAL A 148 3.26 3.67 5.75
CA VAL A 148 2.89 4.36 7.00
C VAL A 148 2.17 5.67 6.71
N GLU A 149 2.67 6.50 5.80
CA GLU A 149 2.02 7.77 5.45
C GLU A 149 0.65 7.58 4.83
N ALA A 150 0.48 6.58 3.94
CA ALA A 150 -0.78 6.27 3.29
C ALA A 150 -1.84 5.80 4.30
N ASP A 151 -1.45 4.93 5.23
CA ASP A 151 -2.32 4.48 6.31
C ASP A 151 -2.72 5.65 7.23
N PHE A 152 -1.77 6.50 7.62
CA PHE A 152 -2.07 7.71 8.39
C PHE A 152 -3.05 8.66 7.68
N LEU A 153 -2.95 8.86 6.35
CA LEU A 153 -3.89 9.70 5.60
C LEU A 153 -5.33 9.19 5.73
N VAL A 154 -5.50 7.86 5.70
CA VAL A 154 -6.82 7.23 5.83
C VAL A 154 -7.31 7.29 7.27
N ASN A 155 -6.47 6.89 8.24
CA ASN A 155 -6.83 6.87 9.66
C ASN A 155 -7.20 8.27 10.18
N LEU A 156 -6.44 9.31 9.84
CA LEU A 156 -6.76 10.70 10.22
C LEU A 156 -8.14 11.12 9.71
N SER A 157 -8.56 10.64 8.54
CA SER A 157 -9.87 10.92 7.97
C SER A 157 -10.98 10.10 8.62
N GLU A 158 -10.78 8.81 8.78
CA GLU A 158 -11.78 7.89 9.34
C GLU A 158 -12.07 8.14 10.82
N ASP A 159 -11.04 8.52 11.57
CA ASP A 159 -11.14 8.84 12.99
C ASP A 159 -11.55 10.30 13.25
N HIS A 160 -11.81 11.10 12.22
CA HIS A 160 -12.11 12.53 12.35
C HIS A 160 -11.08 13.25 13.24
N ALA A 161 -9.81 13.06 12.95
CA ALA A 161 -8.69 13.47 13.78
C ALA A 161 -8.69 14.97 14.08
N SER A 162 -8.30 15.32 15.31
CA SER A 162 -8.17 16.71 15.73
C SER A 162 -7.05 17.44 14.98
N ALA A 163 -7.14 18.79 14.86
CA ALA A 163 -6.07 19.60 14.30
C ALA A 163 -4.71 19.36 15.01
N LYS A 164 -4.72 19.07 16.31
CA LYS A 164 -3.52 18.71 17.06
C LYS A 164 -2.92 17.38 16.57
N SER A 165 -3.75 16.37 16.35
CA SER A 165 -3.30 15.05 15.87
C SER A 165 -2.76 15.14 14.44
N ILE A 166 -3.40 15.94 13.58
CA ILE A 166 -2.95 16.18 12.19
C ILE A 166 -1.57 16.87 12.18
N ARG A 167 -1.39 17.91 13.00
CA ARG A 167 -0.09 18.60 13.16
C ARG A 167 0.98 17.64 13.67
N HIS A 168 0.67 16.84 14.68
CA HIS A 168 1.59 15.85 15.21
C HIS A 168 2.02 14.83 14.13
N ALA A 169 1.08 14.33 13.34
CA ALA A 169 1.40 13.43 12.23
C ALA A 169 2.32 14.11 11.20
N LEU A 170 2.02 15.37 10.79
CA LEU A 170 2.87 16.13 9.88
C LEU A 170 4.32 16.24 10.38
N GLU A 171 4.51 16.51 11.66
CA GLU A 171 5.84 16.76 12.27
C GLU A 171 6.63 15.48 12.48
N HIS A 172 5.96 14.40 12.89
CA HIS A 172 6.62 13.19 13.40
C HIS A 172 6.54 11.99 12.46
N ILE A 173 5.55 11.90 11.58
CA ILE A 173 5.32 10.74 10.73
C ILE A 173 5.68 11.03 9.27
N PHE A 174 5.17 12.12 8.69
CA PHE A 174 5.34 12.39 7.27
C PHE A 174 6.77 12.83 6.93
N ARG A 175 7.36 12.20 5.90
CA ARG A 175 8.73 12.47 5.42
C ARG A 175 8.80 12.63 3.91
N THR A 176 7.92 11.92 3.14
CA THR A 176 7.92 12.06 1.68
C THR A 176 7.36 13.41 1.27
N GLN A 177 7.87 13.95 0.16
CA GLN A 177 7.37 15.24 -0.34
C GLN A 177 5.91 15.14 -0.78
N SER A 178 5.53 14.03 -1.38
CA SER A 178 4.18 13.82 -1.90
C SER A 178 3.18 13.58 -0.78
N GLY A 179 3.53 12.77 0.23
CA GLY A 179 2.69 12.55 1.40
C GLY A 179 2.44 13.83 2.19
N ILE A 180 3.49 14.66 2.39
CA ILE A 180 3.36 15.98 3.02
C ILE A 180 2.42 16.89 2.23
N ARG A 181 2.53 16.91 0.87
CA ARG A 181 1.62 17.70 0.03
C ARG A 181 0.18 17.21 0.15
N PHE A 182 -0.03 15.90 0.15
CA PHE A 182 -1.36 15.30 0.30
C PHE A 182 -1.98 15.69 1.65
N LEU A 183 -1.26 15.46 2.74
CA LEU A 183 -1.73 15.82 4.08
C LEU A 183 -2.09 17.31 4.18
N LYS A 184 -1.23 18.20 3.69
CA LYS A 184 -1.48 19.64 3.71
C LYS A 184 -2.69 20.05 2.87
N SER A 185 -2.89 19.40 1.71
CA SER A 185 -4.05 19.69 0.85
C SER A 185 -5.36 19.18 1.45
N MET A 186 -5.34 18.01 2.08
CA MET A 186 -6.52 17.40 2.71
C MET A 186 -6.97 18.17 3.96
N TYR A 187 -6.02 18.74 4.71
CA TYR A 187 -6.25 19.33 6.02
C TYR A 187 -5.81 20.80 6.09
N GLN A 188 -6.02 21.55 5.00
CA GLN A 188 -5.59 22.95 4.87
C GLN A 188 -6.08 23.83 6.03
N GLU A 189 -7.35 23.72 6.41
CA GLU A 189 -7.93 24.52 7.51
C GLU A 189 -7.29 24.18 8.86
N ALA A 190 -7.09 22.89 9.16
CA ALA A 190 -6.48 22.45 10.41
C ALA A 190 -4.99 22.86 10.56
N LEU A 191 -4.35 23.19 9.45
CA LEU A 191 -2.93 23.58 9.38
C LEU A 191 -2.71 25.07 9.11
N SER A 192 -3.78 25.87 8.89
CA SER A 192 -3.67 27.28 8.55
C SER A 192 -2.97 28.14 9.60
N ASP A 193 -3.06 27.76 10.88
CA ASP A 193 -2.43 28.47 11.99
C ASP A 193 -0.89 28.34 12.06
N LEU A 194 -0.30 27.49 11.21
CA LEU A 194 1.16 27.33 11.12
C LEU A 194 1.85 28.35 10.18
N THR A 195 1.06 29.19 9.51
CA THR A 195 1.57 30.16 8.53
C THR A 195 1.54 31.61 9.02
N ASN A 196 1.22 31.83 10.31
CA ASN A 196 1.23 33.18 10.94
C ASN A 196 2.39 33.30 11.96
#